data_4c3da0b8890849b623aee668cca126bd
#
_entry.id   4c3da0b8890849b623aee668cca126bd
#
_cell.length_a   1.000
_cell.length_b   1.000
_cell.length_c   1.000
_cell.angle_alpha   90.00
_cell.angle_beta   90.00
_cell.angle_gamma   90.00
#
_symmetry.space_group_name_H-M   'P 1'
#
loop_
_entity.id
_entity.type
_entity.pdbx_description
1 polymer ?
#
loop_
_entity_poly.entity_id
_entity_poly.type
_entity_poly.pdbx_seq_one_letter_code
_entity_poly.pdbx_strand_id
1 'polypeptide(L)'
;MRRVGIAVAAGIALADASIVTLGLPSILVELRATVEGVALVLGVYTAVLAVALLPAVWLCRRFGDAPVGAAGFGLFLVASLGCGASNSLGLLLVLRGVQALGGAAGLVAAFALLDGGRAGPGRRLWVAASVFGIAIGPALGGALTQAFSWRAIFFAQAPIVLPGLLVALQVARTEPADAAVRDPGGSSPFPWRAAISLALLSASLTAVVFLVVLLLVSGWSIEPLAAALAVSVLPVAAIASSRLPGDPEIRAVSGCLLVAGGVGCLALLPGASAWWTVIPQLLAGAGMGLALPALSGELIPERTRLDSAKLLSIRHAGIAVALAALAPLISSNLTSTIDTAREQGTAAVLDAKLPPEKKIEIAPDLFGGLNTDDPRGQLQKEIDKAKAGLSGDEATEMGNLGNRLDEVVTGAVRSAFRPTFIVTSALALLAALILLTGSGPAAAALTRPAVATAAIAALVAAGGYGIAYANSARETVKIGDPCEDRQLPGVGGISGALQDISLAALDRAACKFGSSREELLLALFDDRLQHKFEEEHGVNPRDLLSLGPAILGF
;
A
#
# COMPACT_ATOMS: atom_id res chain seq x y z
N MET A 1 3.00 3.70 -36.74
CA MET A 1 1.76 3.36 -36.01
C MET A 1 1.78 1.92 -35.44
N ARG A 2 2.12 0.86 -36.21
CA ARG A 2 2.12 -0.55 -35.73
C ARG A 2 2.91 -0.75 -34.41
N ARG A 3 4.19 -0.28 -34.33
CA ARG A 3 5.01 -0.41 -33.10
C ARG A 3 4.41 0.30 -31.87
N VAL A 4 3.75 1.42 -32.09
CA VAL A 4 3.11 2.17 -30.99
C VAL A 4 1.93 1.39 -30.40
N GLY A 5 1.07 0.79 -31.24
CA GLY A 5 -0.05 -0.03 -30.76
C GLY A 5 0.39 -1.21 -29.88
N ILE A 6 1.47 -1.91 -30.31
CA ILE A 6 2.06 -3.02 -29.51
C ILE A 6 2.67 -2.48 -28.20
N ALA A 7 3.38 -1.35 -28.25
CA ALA A 7 4.00 -0.76 -27.07
C ALA A 7 2.94 -0.30 -26.04
N VAL A 8 1.81 0.26 -26.50
CA VAL A 8 0.69 0.67 -25.65
C VAL A 8 0.05 -0.57 -24.99
N ALA A 9 -0.21 -1.63 -25.74
CA ALA A 9 -0.76 -2.87 -25.19
C ALA A 9 0.19 -3.53 -24.17
N ALA A 10 1.49 -3.55 -24.44
CA ALA A 10 2.48 -4.00 -23.46
C ALA A 10 2.54 -3.09 -22.24
N GLY A 11 2.45 -1.77 -22.45
CA GLY A 11 2.44 -0.78 -21.38
C GLY A 11 1.29 -0.95 -20.42
N ILE A 12 0.06 -1.19 -20.90
CA ILE A 12 -1.10 -1.39 -20.04
C ILE A 12 -1.01 -2.71 -19.24
N ALA A 13 -0.47 -3.77 -19.84
CA ALA A 13 -0.27 -5.03 -19.13
C ALA A 13 0.80 -4.91 -18.02
N LEU A 14 1.83 -4.07 -18.22
CA LEU A 14 2.84 -3.78 -17.20
C LEU A 14 2.35 -2.77 -16.14
N ALA A 15 1.43 -1.87 -16.52
CA ALA A 15 0.83 -0.87 -15.65
C ALA A 15 -0.31 -1.42 -14.78
N ASP A 16 -0.86 -2.58 -15.13
CA ASP A 16 -2.09 -3.11 -14.55
C ASP A 16 -2.08 -3.08 -13.01
N ALA A 17 -1.02 -3.58 -12.39
CA ALA A 17 -0.91 -3.59 -10.93
C ALA A 17 -0.99 -2.17 -10.33
N SER A 18 -0.36 -1.17 -10.96
CA SER A 18 -0.36 0.21 -10.46
C SER A 18 -1.69 0.93 -10.68
N ILE A 19 -2.39 0.62 -11.78
CA ILE A 19 -3.73 1.20 -12.07
C ILE A 19 -4.75 0.65 -11.08
N VAL A 20 -4.74 -0.66 -10.84
CA VAL A 20 -5.69 -1.34 -9.95
C VAL A 20 -5.52 -0.93 -8.50
N THR A 21 -4.31 -0.54 -8.08
CA THR A 21 -4.03 -0.19 -6.67
C THR A 21 -4.97 0.90 -6.13
N LEU A 22 -5.34 1.90 -6.93
CA LEU A 22 -6.26 2.97 -6.52
C LEU A 22 -7.72 2.53 -6.40
N GLY A 23 -8.09 1.41 -7.02
CA GLY A 23 -9.41 0.80 -6.87
C GLY A 23 -9.53 -0.12 -5.66
N LEU A 24 -8.41 -0.53 -5.03
CA LEU A 24 -8.43 -1.51 -3.94
C LEU A 24 -9.27 -1.11 -2.73
N PRO A 25 -9.24 0.14 -2.24
CA PRO A 25 -10.12 0.55 -1.14
C PRO A 25 -11.60 0.40 -1.48
N SER A 26 -12.00 0.73 -2.71
CA SER A 26 -13.39 0.55 -3.16
C SER A 26 -13.76 -0.93 -3.32
N ILE A 27 -12.82 -1.77 -3.77
CA ILE A 27 -13.00 -3.24 -3.84
C ILE A 27 -13.15 -3.82 -2.44
N LEU A 28 -12.35 -3.36 -1.47
CA LEU A 28 -12.39 -3.79 -0.08
C LEU A 28 -13.79 -3.59 0.50
N VAL A 29 -14.35 -2.40 0.35
CA VAL A 29 -15.67 -2.03 0.87
C VAL A 29 -16.79 -2.75 0.10
N GLU A 30 -16.81 -2.67 -1.24
CA GLU A 30 -17.91 -3.16 -2.04
C GLU A 30 -18.03 -4.69 -2.07
N LEU A 31 -16.88 -5.39 -2.13
CA LEU A 31 -16.86 -6.86 -2.11
C LEU A 31 -16.72 -7.43 -0.69
N ARG A 32 -16.75 -6.59 0.36
CA ARG A 32 -16.57 -6.97 1.77
C ARG A 32 -15.32 -7.85 1.96
N ALA A 33 -14.22 -7.44 1.32
CA ALA A 33 -12.97 -8.16 1.34
C ALA A 33 -12.14 -7.78 2.57
N THR A 34 -11.15 -8.61 2.92
CA THR A 34 -10.11 -8.27 3.90
C THR A 34 -8.93 -7.55 3.23
N VAL A 35 -8.02 -6.98 4.02
CA VAL A 35 -6.77 -6.37 3.49
C VAL A 35 -5.96 -7.39 2.70
N GLU A 36 -5.87 -8.63 3.19
CA GLU A 36 -5.23 -9.74 2.48
C GLU A 36 -5.96 -10.07 1.17
N GLY A 37 -7.30 -10.05 1.21
CA GLY A 37 -8.14 -10.30 0.03
C GLY A 37 -7.87 -9.30 -1.10
N VAL A 38 -7.78 -8.00 -0.78
CA VAL A 38 -7.46 -6.99 -1.80
C VAL A 38 -6.00 -7.04 -2.25
N ALA A 39 -5.06 -7.40 -1.36
CA ALA A 39 -3.67 -7.64 -1.75
C ALA A 39 -3.54 -8.81 -2.74
N LEU A 40 -4.38 -9.86 -2.61
CA LEU A 40 -4.45 -10.96 -3.56
C LEU A 40 -4.90 -10.52 -4.96
N VAL A 41 -5.69 -9.45 -5.10
CA VAL A 41 -6.07 -8.91 -6.43
C VAL A 41 -4.83 -8.50 -7.23
N LEU A 42 -3.82 -7.91 -6.58
CA LEU A 42 -2.51 -7.61 -7.20
C LEU A 42 -1.61 -8.85 -7.21
N GLY A 43 -1.59 -9.60 -6.10
CA GLY A 43 -0.71 -10.74 -5.89
C GLY A 43 -0.94 -11.87 -6.89
N VAL A 44 -2.19 -12.26 -7.14
CA VAL A 44 -2.54 -13.31 -8.11
C VAL A 44 -2.09 -12.92 -9.52
N TYR A 45 -2.36 -11.69 -9.94
CA TYR A 45 -1.92 -11.22 -11.25
C TYR A 45 -0.39 -11.30 -11.39
N THR A 46 0.35 -10.76 -10.43
CA THR A 46 1.81 -10.73 -10.48
C THR A 46 2.44 -12.11 -10.35
N ALA A 47 1.88 -13.00 -9.51
CA ALA A 47 2.35 -14.37 -9.34
C ALA A 47 2.13 -15.22 -10.60
N VAL A 48 0.92 -15.18 -11.17
CA VAL A 48 0.60 -15.91 -12.40
C VAL A 48 1.42 -15.37 -13.57
N LEU A 49 1.58 -14.04 -13.67
CA LEU A 49 2.41 -13.42 -14.70
C LEU A 49 3.87 -13.90 -14.59
N ALA A 50 4.43 -13.92 -13.37
CA ALA A 50 5.80 -14.39 -13.11
C ALA A 50 6.02 -15.82 -13.60
N VAL A 51 5.09 -16.71 -13.33
CA VAL A 51 5.19 -18.13 -13.75
C VAL A 51 4.92 -18.30 -15.24
N ALA A 52 3.96 -17.58 -15.82
CA ALA A 52 3.50 -17.76 -17.19
C ALA A 52 4.45 -17.17 -18.24
N LEU A 53 5.33 -16.22 -17.89
CA LEU A 53 6.27 -15.61 -18.85
C LEU A 53 7.23 -16.62 -19.50
N LEU A 54 7.74 -17.59 -18.76
CA LEU A 54 8.65 -18.59 -19.31
C LEU A 54 7.95 -19.57 -20.27
N PRO A 55 6.79 -20.17 -19.92
CA PRO A 55 5.97 -20.91 -20.89
C PRO A 55 5.58 -20.10 -22.13
N ALA A 56 5.31 -18.80 -21.97
CA ALA A 56 4.98 -17.93 -23.10
C ALA A 56 6.13 -17.82 -24.11
N VAL A 57 7.40 -17.87 -23.68
CA VAL A 57 8.57 -17.94 -24.59
C VAL A 57 8.53 -19.22 -25.45
N TRP A 58 8.19 -20.36 -24.83
CA TRP A 58 8.06 -21.61 -25.55
C TRP A 58 6.90 -21.57 -26.58
N LEU A 59 5.74 -20.98 -26.17
CA LEU A 59 4.61 -20.79 -27.10
C LEU A 59 5.00 -19.91 -28.29
N CYS A 60 5.68 -18.78 -28.06
CA CYS A 60 6.15 -17.91 -29.13
C CYS A 60 7.13 -18.60 -30.07
N ARG A 61 8.02 -19.46 -29.55
CA ARG A 61 8.94 -20.28 -30.40
C ARG A 61 8.20 -21.33 -31.20
N ARG A 62 7.11 -21.91 -30.67
CA ARG A 62 6.37 -23.01 -31.29
C ARG A 62 5.35 -22.54 -32.33
N PHE A 63 4.68 -21.42 -32.06
CA PHE A 63 3.52 -20.93 -32.83
C PHE A 63 3.76 -19.56 -33.48
N GLY A 64 4.92 -18.93 -33.26
CA GLY A 64 5.23 -17.61 -33.75
C GLY A 64 4.78 -16.49 -32.80
N ASP A 65 5.46 -15.34 -32.88
CA ASP A 65 5.24 -14.20 -31.98
C ASP A 65 3.89 -13.52 -32.22
N ALA A 66 3.51 -13.31 -33.46
CA ALA A 66 2.29 -12.59 -33.79
C ALA A 66 1.00 -13.37 -33.43
N PRO A 67 0.85 -14.67 -33.73
CA PRO A 67 -0.30 -15.45 -33.29
C PRO A 67 -0.43 -15.54 -31.77
N VAL A 68 0.70 -15.78 -31.06
CA VAL A 68 0.71 -15.83 -29.59
C VAL A 68 0.40 -14.46 -28.99
N GLY A 69 0.91 -13.38 -29.57
CA GLY A 69 0.59 -12.01 -29.16
C GLY A 69 -0.89 -11.67 -29.34
N ALA A 70 -1.48 -12.09 -30.47
CA ALA A 70 -2.91 -11.89 -30.73
C ALA A 70 -3.78 -12.67 -29.71
N ALA A 71 -3.46 -13.94 -29.47
CA ALA A 71 -4.15 -14.75 -28.46
C ALA A 71 -3.98 -14.17 -27.06
N GLY A 72 -2.77 -13.72 -26.69
CA GLY A 72 -2.46 -13.12 -25.39
C GLY A 72 -3.21 -11.82 -25.16
N PHE A 73 -3.15 -10.87 -26.10
CA PHE A 73 -3.89 -9.59 -25.97
C PHE A 73 -5.40 -9.80 -26.04
N GLY A 74 -5.89 -10.77 -26.82
CA GLY A 74 -7.31 -11.14 -26.86
C GLY A 74 -7.78 -11.70 -25.52
N LEU A 75 -7.01 -12.61 -24.91
CA LEU A 75 -7.31 -13.19 -23.61
C LEU A 75 -7.27 -12.10 -22.51
N PHE A 76 -6.26 -11.23 -22.54
CA PHE A 76 -6.17 -10.09 -21.60
C PHE A 76 -7.39 -9.19 -21.72
N LEU A 77 -7.82 -8.84 -22.93
CA LEU A 77 -8.99 -8.01 -23.19
C LEU A 77 -10.26 -8.62 -22.60
N VAL A 78 -10.54 -9.89 -22.95
CA VAL A 78 -11.75 -10.58 -22.47
C VAL A 78 -11.75 -10.74 -20.95
N ALA A 79 -10.60 -11.12 -20.38
CA ALA A 79 -10.47 -11.22 -18.93
C ALA A 79 -10.61 -9.86 -18.22
N SER A 80 -10.11 -8.77 -18.82
CA SER A 80 -10.34 -7.41 -18.29
C SER A 80 -11.82 -7.05 -18.24
N LEU A 81 -12.58 -7.31 -19.32
CA LEU A 81 -14.03 -7.11 -19.31
C LEU A 81 -14.71 -7.96 -18.23
N GLY A 82 -14.28 -9.21 -18.07
CA GLY A 82 -14.78 -10.10 -17.02
C GLY A 82 -14.45 -9.58 -15.60
N CYS A 83 -13.24 -9.07 -15.36
CA CYS A 83 -12.87 -8.44 -14.09
C CYS A 83 -13.78 -7.26 -13.75
N GLY A 84 -14.04 -6.38 -14.73
CA GLY A 84 -14.96 -5.26 -14.55
C GLY A 84 -16.42 -5.67 -14.29
N ALA A 85 -16.84 -6.84 -14.78
CA ALA A 85 -18.17 -7.39 -14.56
C ALA A 85 -18.29 -8.28 -13.31
N SER A 86 -17.22 -8.50 -12.54
CA SER A 86 -17.22 -9.40 -11.40
C SER A 86 -18.01 -8.86 -10.20
N ASN A 87 -18.75 -9.76 -9.52
CA ASN A 87 -19.60 -9.46 -8.37
C ASN A 87 -19.09 -10.08 -7.07
N SER A 88 -17.98 -10.80 -7.12
CA SER A 88 -17.35 -11.42 -5.95
C SER A 88 -15.84 -11.41 -6.06
N LEU A 89 -15.18 -11.36 -4.90
CA LEU A 89 -13.71 -11.42 -4.84
C LEU A 89 -13.16 -12.70 -5.50
N GLY A 90 -13.78 -13.85 -5.26
CA GLY A 90 -13.33 -15.13 -5.82
C GLY A 90 -13.34 -15.12 -7.37
N LEU A 91 -14.43 -14.61 -7.99
CA LEU A 91 -14.51 -14.49 -9.45
C LEU A 91 -13.47 -13.49 -9.96
N LEU A 92 -13.32 -12.35 -9.28
CA LEU A 92 -12.30 -11.36 -9.63
C LEU A 92 -10.90 -11.97 -9.63
N LEU A 93 -10.53 -12.74 -8.59
CA LEU A 93 -9.22 -13.39 -8.47
C LEU A 93 -8.96 -14.41 -9.59
N VAL A 94 -9.95 -15.23 -9.93
CA VAL A 94 -9.85 -16.17 -11.06
C VAL A 94 -9.60 -15.43 -12.36
N LEU A 95 -10.40 -14.39 -12.64
CA LEU A 95 -10.27 -13.60 -13.86
C LEU A 95 -8.95 -12.81 -13.90
N ARG A 96 -8.43 -12.36 -12.76
CA ARG A 96 -7.08 -11.79 -12.63
C ARG A 96 -5.99 -12.78 -13.03
N GLY A 97 -6.14 -14.05 -12.64
CA GLY A 97 -5.24 -15.13 -13.09
C GLY A 97 -5.30 -15.31 -14.61
N VAL A 98 -6.48 -15.37 -15.21
CA VAL A 98 -6.68 -15.49 -16.67
C VAL A 98 -6.11 -14.25 -17.40
N GLN A 99 -6.34 -13.05 -16.87
CA GLN A 99 -5.80 -11.80 -17.40
C GLN A 99 -4.26 -11.82 -17.42
N ALA A 100 -3.64 -12.33 -16.33
CA ALA A 100 -2.18 -12.47 -16.24
C ALA A 100 -1.60 -13.45 -17.26
N LEU A 101 -2.28 -14.57 -17.55
CA LEU A 101 -1.88 -15.50 -18.62
C LEU A 101 -1.88 -14.80 -19.99
N GLY A 102 -2.93 -14.03 -20.28
CA GLY A 102 -3.00 -13.21 -21.48
C GLY A 102 -1.89 -12.15 -21.53
N GLY A 103 -1.66 -11.47 -20.41
CA GLY A 103 -0.59 -10.50 -20.24
C GLY A 103 0.80 -11.08 -20.50
N ALA A 104 1.11 -12.27 -19.95
CA ALA A 104 2.39 -12.94 -20.16
C ALA A 104 2.66 -13.26 -21.63
N ALA A 105 1.69 -13.86 -22.31
CA ALA A 105 1.78 -14.17 -23.74
C ALA A 105 1.94 -12.89 -24.58
N GLY A 106 1.13 -11.87 -24.29
CA GLY A 106 1.20 -10.57 -24.95
C GLY A 106 2.53 -9.86 -24.75
N LEU A 107 3.09 -9.86 -23.54
CA LEU A 107 4.36 -9.19 -23.22
C LEU A 107 5.55 -9.85 -23.91
N VAL A 108 5.65 -11.20 -23.91
CA VAL A 108 6.74 -11.91 -24.59
C VAL A 108 6.68 -11.66 -26.09
N ALA A 109 5.50 -11.75 -26.68
CA ALA A 109 5.28 -11.46 -28.10
C ALA A 109 5.59 -9.98 -28.43
N ALA A 110 5.13 -9.04 -27.61
CA ALA A 110 5.40 -7.60 -27.80
C ALA A 110 6.89 -7.29 -27.80
N PHE A 111 7.67 -7.89 -26.89
CA PHE A 111 9.12 -7.72 -26.86
C PHE A 111 9.77 -8.11 -28.20
N ALA A 112 9.37 -9.24 -28.77
CA ALA A 112 9.88 -9.71 -30.07
C ALA A 112 9.40 -8.83 -31.22
N LEU A 113 8.10 -8.51 -31.30
CA LEU A 113 7.50 -7.69 -32.36
C LEU A 113 8.01 -6.24 -32.37
N LEU A 114 8.46 -5.74 -31.22
CA LEU A 114 9.12 -4.43 -31.11
C LEU A 114 10.62 -4.47 -31.41
N ASP A 115 11.22 -5.65 -31.55
CA ASP A 115 12.68 -5.83 -31.60
C ASP A 115 13.36 -5.22 -30.34
N GLY A 116 12.75 -5.47 -29.17
CA GLY A 116 13.13 -4.87 -27.89
C GLY A 116 14.50 -5.29 -27.38
N GLY A 117 15.06 -6.39 -27.92
CA GLY A 117 16.39 -6.90 -27.57
C GLY A 117 17.55 -6.12 -28.17
N ARG A 118 17.34 -5.44 -29.28
CA ARG A 118 18.38 -4.69 -30.01
C ARG A 118 18.29 -3.19 -29.76
N ALA A 119 19.44 -2.53 -29.78
CA ALA A 119 19.47 -1.06 -29.69
C ALA A 119 18.70 -0.43 -30.87
N GLY A 120 17.71 0.42 -30.59
CA GLY A 120 16.91 1.05 -31.62
C GLY A 120 15.57 1.61 -31.13
N PRO A 121 14.70 2.06 -32.06
CA PRO A 121 13.39 2.61 -31.72
C PRO A 121 12.47 1.65 -30.98
N GLY A 122 12.51 0.36 -31.31
CA GLY A 122 11.68 -0.66 -30.66
C GLY A 122 12.03 -0.85 -29.19
N ARG A 123 13.33 -0.90 -28.86
CA ARG A 123 13.80 -0.94 -27.48
C ARG A 123 13.40 0.31 -26.69
N ARG A 124 13.49 1.50 -27.31
CA ARG A 124 13.03 2.75 -26.65
C ARG A 124 11.55 2.68 -26.32
N LEU A 125 10.72 2.17 -27.24
CA LEU A 125 9.29 1.99 -27.01
C LEU A 125 9.01 0.95 -25.91
N TRP A 126 9.77 -0.14 -25.88
CA TRP A 126 9.65 -1.16 -24.83
C TRP A 126 9.98 -0.59 -23.43
N VAL A 127 11.10 0.12 -23.31
CA VAL A 127 11.50 0.77 -22.05
C VAL A 127 10.49 1.85 -21.66
N ALA A 128 10.04 2.67 -22.61
CA ALA A 128 9.02 3.67 -22.36
C ALA A 128 7.72 3.02 -21.87
N ALA A 129 7.23 1.98 -22.53
CA ALA A 129 6.04 1.24 -22.11
C ALA A 129 6.17 0.70 -20.67
N SER A 130 7.38 0.20 -20.32
CA SER A 130 7.66 -0.34 -18.98
C SER A 130 7.69 0.74 -17.89
N VAL A 131 8.19 1.93 -18.18
CA VAL A 131 8.32 3.03 -17.20
C VAL A 131 7.05 3.86 -17.12
N PHE A 132 6.56 4.34 -18.28
CA PHE A 132 5.38 5.21 -18.33
C PHE A 132 4.10 4.48 -17.95
N GLY A 133 3.95 3.19 -18.29
CA GLY A 133 2.81 2.40 -17.88
C GLY A 133 2.66 2.39 -16.36
N ILE A 134 3.73 2.11 -15.64
CA ILE A 134 3.74 2.10 -14.18
C ILE A 134 3.50 3.51 -13.61
N ALA A 135 4.11 4.53 -14.22
CA ALA A 135 4.03 5.90 -13.73
C ALA A 135 2.63 6.53 -13.87
N ILE A 136 1.90 6.24 -14.96
CA ILE A 136 0.57 6.81 -15.22
C ILE A 136 -0.52 6.04 -14.42
N GLY A 137 -0.23 4.82 -14.00
CA GLY A 137 -1.18 3.93 -13.36
C GLY A 137 -1.98 4.56 -12.22
N PRO A 138 -1.36 5.12 -11.19
CA PRO A 138 -2.08 5.71 -10.07
C PRO A 138 -3.04 6.84 -10.48
N ALA A 139 -2.59 7.77 -11.32
CA ALA A 139 -3.43 8.88 -11.77
C ALA A 139 -4.65 8.39 -12.57
N LEU A 140 -4.44 7.43 -13.49
CA LEU A 140 -5.51 6.85 -14.29
C LEU A 140 -6.49 6.04 -13.42
N GLY A 141 -5.96 5.20 -12.53
CA GLY A 141 -6.76 4.38 -11.63
C GLY A 141 -7.63 5.23 -10.69
N GLY A 142 -7.06 6.26 -10.10
CA GLY A 142 -7.79 7.19 -9.22
C GLY A 142 -8.88 7.97 -9.96
N ALA A 143 -8.56 8.51 -11.13
CA ALA A 143 -9.54 9.25 -11.94
C ALA A 143 -10.71 8.37 -12.38
N LEU A 144 -10.45 7.13 -12.83
CA LEU A 144 -11.49 6.19 -13.24
C LEU A 144 -12.35 5.73 -12.05
N THR A 145 -11.72 5.47 -10.90
CA THR A 145 -12.44 5.05 -9.68
C THR A 145 -13.35 6.16 -9.18
N GLN A 146 -12.88 7.41 -9.16
CA GLN A 146 -13.65 8.56 -8.70
C GLN A 146 -14.78 8.94 -9.67
N ALA A 147 -14.50 8.94 -10.98
CA ALA A 147 -15.48 9.37 -11.98
C ALA A 147 -16.60 8.34 -12.21
N PHE A 148 -16.32 7.07 -12.04
CA PHE A 148 -17.24 5.98 -12.34
C PHE A 148 -17.29 4.95 -11.20
N SER A 149 -16.30 4.05 -11.14
CA SER A 149 -16.12 3.02 -10.10
C SER A 149 -14.80 2.31 -10.35
N TRP A 150 -14.36 1.46 -9.41
CA TRP A 150 -13.20 0.58 -9.59
C TRP A 150 -13.33 -0.35 -10.82
N ARG A 151 -14.55 -0.69 -11.22
CA ARG A 151 -14.82 -1.52 -12.41
C ARG A 151 -14.37 -0.85 -13.70
N ALA A 152 -14.44 0.49 -13.75
CA ALA A 152 -14.01 1.26 -14.92
C ALA A 152 -12.52 1.10 -15.23
N ILE A 153 -11.70 0.79 -14.22
CA ILE A 153 -10.27 0.47 -14.40
C ILE A 153 -10.12 -0.69 -15.38
N PHE A 154 -10.87 -1.75 -15.18
CA PHE A 154 -10.79 -2.96 -16.02
C PHE A 154 -11.45 -2.77 -17.38
N PHE A 155 -12.59 -2.09 -17.42
CA PHE A 155 -13.24 -1.78 -18.71
C PHE A 155 -12.39 -0.86 -19.59
N ALA A 156 -11.65 0.10 -19.02
CA ALA A 156 -10.77 0.99 -19.77
C ALA A 156 -9.55 0.27 -20.37
N GLN A 157 -9.09 -0.81 -19.76
CA GLN A 157 -7.97 -1.59 -20.29
C GLN A 157 -8.30 -2.27 -21.63
N ALA A 158 -9.55 -2.67 -21.84
CA ALA A 158 -9.98 -3.35 -23.06
C ALA A 158 -9.75 -2.50 -24.33
N PRO A 159 -10.26 -1.25 -24.45
CA PRO A 159 -10.01 -0.41 -25.62
C PRO A 159 -8.52 0.00 -25.74
N ILE A 160 -7.76 0.10 -24.64
CA ILE A 160 -6.35 0.45 -24.68
C ILE A 160 -5.50 -0.69 -25.25
N VAL A 161 -5.85 -1.95 -24.98
CA VAL A 161 -5.13 -3.11 -25.50
C VAL A 161 -5.50 -3.44 -26.96
N LEU A 162 -6.68 -3.01 -27.41
CA LEU A 162 -7.23 -3.34 -28.73
C LEU A 162 -6.29 -2.98 -29.90
N PRO A 163 -5.61 -1.83 -29.97
CA PRO A 163 -4.67 -1.52 -31.04
C PRO A 163 -3.54 -2.55 -31.15
N GLY A 164 -2.99 -3.02 -30.04
CA GLY A 164 -1.97 -4.07 -30.01
C GLY A 164 -2.48 -5.42 -30.52
N LEU A 165 -3.70 -5.80 -30.12
CA LEU A 165 -4.38 -6.99 -30.63
C LEU A 165 -4.57 -6.93 -32.14
N LEU A 166 -5.10 -5.81 -32.65
CA LEU A 166 -5.34 -5.66 -34.10
C LEU A 166 -4.04 -5.71 -34.91
N VAL A 167 -2.96 -5.08 -34.40
CA VAL A 167 -1.65 -5.16 -35.05
C VAL A 167 -1.09 -6.58 -35.03
N ALA A 168 -1.18 -7.29 -33.91
CA ALA A 168 -0.73 -8.68 -33.80
C ALA A 168 -1.51 -9.60 -34.75
N LEU A 169 -2.83 -9.44 -34.85
CA LEU A 169 -3.68 -10.16 -35.81
C LEU A 169 -3.29 -9.85 -37.27
N GLN A 170 -2.99 -8.58 -37.59
CA GLN A 170 -2.58 -8.21 -38.94
C GLN A 170 -1.23 -8.82 -39.30
N VAL A 171 -0.24 -8.76 -38.40
CA VAL A 171 1.08 -9.36 -38.59
C VAL A 171 0.97 -10.90 -38.74
N ALA A 172 0.17 -11.55 -37.91
CA ALA A 172 -0.07 -12.99 -37.97
C ALA A 172 -0.66 -13.47 -39.32
N ARG A 173 -1.42 -12.59 -40.01
CA ARG A 173 -2.02 -12.89 -41.32
C ARG A 173 -1.07 -12.62 -42.50
N THR A 174 -0.11 -11.73 -42.33
CA THR A 174 0.72 -11.23 -43.45
C THR A 174 2.13 -11.79 -43.48
N GLU A 175 2.64 -12.23 -42.31
CA GLU A 175 4.01 -12.77 -42.19
C GLU A 175 3.99 -14.29 -42.05
N PRO A 176 4.87 -15.04 -42.75
CA PRO A 176 4.99 -16.47 -42.55
C PRO A 176 5.42 -16.82 -41.14
N ALA A 177 4.95 -17.93 -40.60
CA ALA A 177 5.29 -18.40 -39.26
C ALA A 177 6.81 -18.56 -39.02
N ASP A 178 7.57 -18.80 -40.10
CA ASP A 178 9.03 -18.96 -40.07
C ASP A 178 9.82 -17.65 -40.02
N ALA A 179 9.15 -16.50 -40.09
CA ALA A 179 9.76 -15.18 -39.88
C ALA A 179 10.06 -14.87 -38.40
N ALA A 180 10.31 -15.91 -37.61
CA ALA A 180 10.68 -15.73 -36.20
C ALA A 180 11.90 -14.81 -36.08
N VAL A 181 11.72 -13.69 -35.40
CA VAL A 181 12.80 -12.76 -35.08
C VAL A 181 13.90 -13.55 -34.39
N ARG A 182 15.05 -13.69 -35.07
CA ARG A 182 16.21 -14.38 -34.49
C ARG A 182 16.67 -13.61 -33.29
N ASP A 183 16.68 -14.28 -32.14
CA ASP A 183 17.28 -13.71 -30.92
C ASP A 183 18.73 -13.27 -31.24
N PRO A 184 19.16 -12.10 -30.78
CA PRO A 184 20.55 -11.73 -30.92
C PRO A 184 21.43 -12.78 -30.28
N GLY A 185 22.35 -13.35 -31.06
CA GLY A 185 23.26 -14.41 -30.63
C GLY A 185 24.34 -13.84 -29.68
N GLY A 186 24.00 -13.54 -28.47
CA GLY A 186 24.92 -13.11 -27.44
C GLY A 186 24.94 -14.09 -26.28
N SER A 187 26.08 -14.67 -25.96
CA SER A 187 26.28 -15.57 -24.82
C SER A 187 26.80 -14.86 -23.58
N SER A 188 26.41 -13.60 -23.37
CA SER A 188 26.76 -12.94 -22.10
C SER A 188 26.00 -13.59 -20.94
N PRO A 189 26.66 -13.82 -19.78
CA PRO A 189 26.00 -14.43 -18.63
C PRO A 189 24.85 -13.56 -18.15
N PHE A 190 23.74 -14.20 -17.75
CA PHE A 190 22.55 -13.50 -17.26
C PHE A 190 22.90 -12.66 -16.01
N PRO A 191 22.56 -11.37 -15.96
CA PRO A 191 22.98 -10.45 -14.89
C PRO A 191 22.10 -10.61 -13.64
N TRP A 192 22.28 -11.69 -12.89
CA TRP A 192 21.49 -12.04 -11.70
C TRP A 192 21.41 -10.93 -10.66
N ARG A 193 22.51 -10.19 -10.46
CA ARG A 193 22.56 -9.10 -9.48
C ARG A 193 21.61 -7.97 -9.85
N ALA A 194 21.65 -7.51 -11.09
CA ALA A 194 20.72 -6.51 -11.59
C ALA A 194 19.26 -7.01 -11.56
N ALA A 195 19.03 -8.30 -11.89
CA ALA A 195 17.72 -8.90 -11.86
C ALA A 195 17.13 -8.99 -10.44
N ILE A 196 17.93 -9.44 -9.45
CA ILE A 196 17.49 -9.50 -8.05
C ILE A 196 17.27 -8.09 -7.49
N SER A 197 18.17 -7.14 -7.77
CA SER A 197 17.98 -5.75 -7.36
C SER A 197 16.74 -5.12 -7.98
N LEU A 198 16.44 -5.42 -9.25
CA LEU A 198 15.20 -5.00 -9.90
C LEU A 198 13.96 -5.61 -9.22
N ALA A 199 14.03 -6.87 -8.83
CA ALA A 199 12.93 -7.54 -8.12
C ALA A 199 12.65 -6.87 -6.78
N LEU A 200 13.68 -6.68 -5.95
CA LEU A 200 13.57 -6.05 -4.64
C LEU A 200 13.10 -4.60 -4.74
N LEU A 201 13.66 -3.83 -5.67
CA LEU A 201 13.24 -2.45 -5.90
C LEU A 201 11.79 -2.37 -6.38
N SER A 202 11.38 -3.23 -7.33
CA SER A 202 10.01 -3.27 -7.84
C SER A 202 9.02 -3.74 -6.78
N ALA A 203 9.42 -4.69 -5.93
CA ALA A 203 8.68 -5.10 -4.74
C ALA A 203 8.45 -3.93 -3.79
N SER A 204 9.51 -3.18 -3.46
CA SER A 204 9.43 -1.98 -2.62
C SER A 204 8.52 -0.92 -3.22
N LEU A 205 8.68 -0.58 -4.51
CA LEU A 205 7.88 0.44 -5.18
C LEU A 205 6.39 0.06 -5.30
N THR A 206 6.09 -1.21 -5.59
CA THR A 206 4.69 -1.67 -5.64
C THR A 206 4.07 -1.68 -4.26
N ALA A 207 4.81 -2.16 -3.26
CA ALA A 207 4.36 -2.17 -1.87
C ALA A 207 4.12 -0.75 -1.34
N VAL A 208 5.01 0.22 -1.60
CA VAL A 208 4.82 1.58 -1.12
C VAL A 208 3.58 2.25 -1.73
N VAL A 209 3.32 2.04 -3.02
CA VAL A 209 2.09 2.58 -3.64
C VAL A 209 0.85 1.95 -3.02
N PHE A 210 0.84 0.62 -2.86
CA PHE A 210 -0.24 -0.11 -2.18
C PHE A 210 -0.49 0.43 -0.77
N LEU A 211 0.58 0.51 0.05
CA LEU A 211 0.49 0.94 1.45
C LEU A 211 0.05 2.41 1.57
N VAL A 212 0.59 3.32 0.75
CA VAL A 212 0.22 4.74 0.79
C VAL A 212 -1.23 4.96 0.37
N VAL A 213 -1.72 4.25 -0.67
CA VAL A 213 -3.12 4.33 -1.08
C VAL A 213 -4.04 3.83 0.04
N LEU A 214 -3.72 2.68 0.64
CA LEU A 214 -4.51 2.13 1.74
C LEU A 214 -4.49 3.06 2.97
N LEU A 215 -3.33 3.63 3.31
CA LEU A 215 -3.18 4.60 4.39
C LEU A 215 -4.02 5.87 4.15
N LEU A 216 -3.94 6.45 2.94
CA LEU A 216 -4.64 7.70 2.63
C LEU A 216 -6.16 7.51 2.55
N VAL A 217 -6.62 6.48 1.82
CA VAL A 217 -8.05 6.30 1.55
C VAL A 217 -8.75 5.60 2.71
N SER A 218 -8.30 4.39 3.10
CA SER A 218 -8.95 3.62 4.18
C SER A 218 -8.53 4.09 5.56
N GLY A 219 -7.25 4.45 5.76
CA GLY A 219 -6.73 4.83 7.07
C GLY A 219 -7.07 6.26 7.48
N TRP A 220 -6.98 7.22 6.56
CA TRP A 220 -7.20 8.64 6.83
C TRP A 220 -8.47 9.23 6.21
N SER A 221 -9.28 8.40 5.54
CA SER A 221 -10.55 8.78 4.91
C SER A 221 -10.41 9.93 3.89
N ILE A 222 -9.27 9.96 3.18
CA ILE A 222 -9.01 10.93 2.11
C ILE A 222 -9.74 10.46 0.85
N GLU A 223 -10.45 11.37 0.20
CA GLU A 223 -11.15 11.07 -1.05
C GLU A 223 -10.23 10.45 -2.10
N PRO A 224 -10.70 9.44 -2.87
CA PRO A 224 -9.88 8.71 -3.84
C PRO A 224 -9.15 9.59 -4.84
N LEU A 225 -9.77 10.67 -5.32
CA LEU A 225 -9.12 11.61 -6.25
C LEU A 225 -8.00 12.40 -5.59
N ALA A 226 -8.20 12.89 -4.36
CA ALA A 226 -7.19 13.59 -3.60
C ALA A 226 -6.00 12.67 -3.26
N ALA A 227 -6.28 11.41 -2.89
CA ALA A 227 -5.26 10.39 -2.69
C ALA A 227 -4.50 10.08 -3.99
N ALA A 228 -5.19 9.96 -5.12
CA ALA A 228 -4.56 9.76 -6.44
C ALA A 228 -3.62 10.90 -6.81
N LEU A 229 -4.03 12.15 -6.57
CA LEU A 229 -3.18 13.33 -6.79
C LEU A 229 -1.95 13.30 -5.88
N ALA A 230 -2.13 12.98 -4.60
CA ALA A 230 -1.02 12.85 -3.66
C ALA A 230 -0.04 11.74 -4.08
N VAL A 231 -0.52 10.57 -4.52
CA VAL A 231 0.32 9.46 -4.96
C VAL A 231 0.97 9.73 -6.32
N SER A 232 0.40 10.61 -7.14
CA SER A 232 0.97 10.99 -8.45
C SER A 232 2.28 11.78 -8.35
N VAL A 233 2.63 12.28 -7.17
CA VAL A 233 3.94 12.90 -6.91
C VAL A 233 5.09 11.93 -7.22
N LEU A 234 4.96 10.67 -6.85
CA LEU A 234 5.97 9.63 -7.09
C LEU A 234 6.25 9.43 -8.59
N PRO A 235 5.26 9.15 -9.46
CA PRO A 235 5.51 8.98 -10.89
C PRO A 235 5.98 10.27 -11.59
N VAL A 236 5.52 11.44 -11.16
CA VAL A 236 6.00 12.72 -11.72
C VAL A 236 7.49 12.90 -11.45
N ALA A 237 7.93 12.66 -10.22
CA ALA A 237 9.33 12.68 -9.85
C ALA A 237 10.16 11.63 -10.63
N ALA A 238 9.60 10.44 -10.85
CA ALA A 238 10.24 9.38 -11.61
C ALA A 238 10.44 9.77 -13.09
N ILE A 239 9.45 10.36 -13.72
CA ILE A 239 9.55 10.85 -15.12
C ILE A 239 10.60 11.96 -15.21
N ALA A 240 10.62 12.90 -14.28
CA ALA A 240 11.58 13.99 -14.26
C ALA A 240 13.03 13.47 -14.13
N SER A 241 13.28 12.58 -13.17
CA SER A 241 14.62 12.05 -12.88
C SER A 241 15.11 11.01 -13.90
N SER A 242 14.21 10.34 -14.64
CA SER A 242 14.59 9.35 -15.66
C SER A 242 15.40 9.93 -16.82
N ARG A 243 15.36 11.25 -17.01
CA ARG A 243 16.10 11.97 -18.03
C ARG A 243 17.50 12.40 -17.59
N LEU A 244 17.85 12.22 -16.33
CA LEU A 244 19.17 12.59 -15.82
C LEU A 244 20.24 11.69 -16.43
N PRO A 245 21.30 12.27 -17.03
CA PRO A 245 22.42 11.48 -17.57
C PRO A 245 23.27 10.90 -16.43
N GLY A 246 24.02 9.86 -16.73
CA GLY A 246 24.96 9.29 -15.79
C GLY A 246 25.23 7.80 -16.06
N ASP A 247 26.25 7.30 -15.40
CA ASP A 247 26.60 5.89 -15.43
C ASP A 247 25.45 5.01 -14.89
N PRO A 248 25.04 3.95 -15.59
CA PRO A 248 23.90 3.14 -15.19
C PRO A 248 24.03 2.50 -13.80
N GLU A 249 25.24 2.06 -13.39
CA GLU A 249 25.46 1.47 -12.07
C GLU A 249 25.29 2.51 -10.96
N ILE A 250 25.83 3.72 -11.16
CA ILE A 250 25.68 4.83 -10.21
C ILE A 250 24.23 5.23 -10.08
N ARG A 251 23.51 5.34 -11.20
CA ARG A 251 22.07 5.67 -11.20
C ARG A 251 21.25 4.60 -10.49
N ALA A 252 21.59 3.32 -10.71
CA ALA A 252 20.91 2.21 -10.04
C ALA A 252 21.11 2.26 -8.51
N VAL A 253 22.34 2.41 -8.03
CA VAL A 253 22.66 2.48 -6.59
C VAL A 253 22.04 3.72 -5.95
N SER A 254 22.29 4.90 -6.52
CA SER A 254 21.73 6.18 -6.03
C SER A 254 20.21 6.13 -5.96
N GLY A 255 19.58 5.55 -7.00
CA GLY A 255 18.13 5.39 -7.08
C GLY A 255 17.58 4.48 -5.99
N CYS A 256 18.22 3.33 -5.75
CA CYS A 256 17.82 2.41 -4.67
C CYS A 256 17.95 3.08 -3.28
N LEU A 257 19.00 3.86 -3.03
CA LEU A 257 19.19 4.61 -1.78
C LEU A 257 18.10 5.67 -1.58
N LEU A 258 17.75 6.42 -2.63
CA LEU A 258 16.68 7.42 -2.57
C LEU A 258 15.31 6.75 -2.31
N VAL A 259 15.03 5.60 -2.94
CA VAL A 259 13.81 4.83 -2.65
C VAL A 259 13.80 4.38 -1.20
N ALA A 260 14.90 3.80 -0.70
CA ALA A 260 15.00 3.35 0.68
C ALA A 260 14.77 4.51 1.67
N GLY A 261 15.41 5.65 1.47
CA GLY A 261 15.24 6.84 2.31
C GLY A 261 13.83 7.42 2.25
N GLY A 262 13.28 7.57 1.03
CA GLY A 262 11.91 8.06 0.84
C GLY A 262 10.87 7.18 1.52
N VAL A 263 10.96 5.85 1.33
CA VAL A 263 10.06 4.89 1.99
C VAL A 263 10.28 4.86 3.49
N GLY A 264 11.54 4.98 3.95
CA GLY A 264 11.87 5.08 5.37
C GLY A 264 11.25 6.28 6.06
N CYS A 265 11.15 7.44 5.38
CA CYS A 265 10.44 8.61 5.90
C CYS A 265 8.94 8.36 6.11
N LEU A 266 8.29 7.49 5.29
CA LEU A 266 6.88 7.11 5.50
C LEU A 266 6.66 6.32 6.81
N ALA A 267 7.69 5.66 7.34
CA ALA A 267 7.62 5.04 8.65
C ALA A 267 7.64 6.06 9.81
N LEU A 268 7.98 7.33 9.53
CA LEU A 268 8.18 8.40 10.50
C LEU A 268 7.23 9.59 10.24
N LEU A 269 6.01 9.33 9.76
CA LEU A 269 5.01 10.37 9.49
C LEU A 269 4.60 11.08 10.79
N PRO A 270 4.75 12.41 10.89
CA PRO A 270 4.42 13.15 12.14
C PRO A 270 2.92 13.36 12.33
N GLY A 271 2.11 13.32 11.28
CA GLY A 271 0.67 13.58 11.36
C GLY A 271 -0.11 12.94 10.22
N ALA A 272 -1.43 12.93 10.33
CA ALA A 272 -2.38 12.36 9.37
C ALA A 272 -2.75 13.34 8.26
N SER A 273 -1.76 13.85 7.55
CA SER A 273 -1.96 14.76 6.41
C SER A 273 -1.21 14.26 5.18
N ALA A 274 -1.88 14.27 4.02
CA ALA A 274 -1.27 13.89 2.74
C ALA A 274 0.00 14.70 2.41
N TRP A 275 0.13 15.92 2.90
CA TRP A 275 1.32 16.75 2.71
C TRP A 275 2.60 16.12 3.27
N TRP A 276 2.51 15.37 4.37
CA TRP A 276 3.65 14.66 4.93
C TRP A 276 4.15 13.53 4.04
N THR A 277 3.35 13.06 3.09
CA THR A 277 3.77 12.02 2.14
C THR A 277 4.50 12.58 0.91
N VAL A 278 4.48 13.89 0.66
CA VAL A 278 5.02 14.52 -0.56
C VAL A 278 6.54 14.34 -0.66
N ILE A 279 7.31 14.74 0.35
CA ILE A 279 8.78 14.61 0.33
C ILE A 279 9.22 13.15 0.22
N PRO A 280 8.68 12.20 1.02
CA PRO A 280 8.93 10.77 0.85
C PRO A 280 8.70 10.27 -0.58
N GLN A 281 7.59 10.67 -1.18
CA GLN A 281 7.24 10.25 -2.54
C GLN A 281 8.12 10.91 -3.61
N LEU A 282 8.55 12.17 -3.42
CA LEU A 282 9.53 12.82 -4.30
C LEU A 282 10.86 12.07 -4.30
N LEU A 283 11.37 11.68 -3.13
CA LEU A 283 12.61 10.90 -3.02
C LEU A 283 12.46 9.51 -3.64
N ALA A 284 11.40 8.79 -3.29
CA ALA A 284 11.14 7.45 -3.84
C ALA A 284 10.93 7.50 -5.37
N GLY A 285 10.22 8.50 -5.87
CA GLY A 285 10.00 8.72 -7.29
C GLY A 285 11.29 9.08 -8.03
N ALA A 286 12.07 10.01 -7.50
CA ALA A 286 13.39 10.33 -8.07
C ALA A 286 14.29 9.09 -8.13
N GLY A 287 14.31 8.30 -7.07
CA GLY A 287 15.02 7.04 -7.03
C GLY A 287 14.51 6.02 -8.07
N MET A 288 13.19 5.91 -8.22
CA MET A 288 12.55 5.06 -9.23
C MET A 288 13.01 5.43 -10.65
N GLY A 289 12.99 6.73 -10.98
CA GLY A 289 13.36 7.21 -12.32
C GLY A 289 14.84 7.04 -12.64
N LEU A 290 15.72 7.04 -11.62
CA LEU A 290 17.14 6.74 -11.80
C LEU A 290 17.38 5.22 -11.95
N ALA A 291 16.80 4.40 -11.07
CA ALA A 291 17.16 2.99 -10.97
C ALA A 291 16.43 2.08 -11.98
N LEU A 292 15.11 2.29 -12.25
CA LEU A 292 14.37 1.38 -13.11
C LEU A 292 14.88 1.33 -14.56
N PRO A 293 15.19 2.46 -15.26
CA PRO A 293 15.76 2.39 -16.59
C PRO A 293 17.11 1.67 -16.61
N ALA A 294 17.97 1.96 -15.62
CA ALA A 294 19.27 1.33 -15.48
C ALA A 294 19.15 -0.21 -15.29
N LEU A 295 18.37 -0.65 -14.31
CA LEU A 295 18.21 -2.07 -13.98
C LEU A 295 17.39 -2.84 -15.03
N SER A 296 16.42 -2.20 -15.67
CA SER A 296 15.56 -2.87 -16.65
C SER A 296 16.07 -2.78 -18.09
N GLY A 297 17.08 -1.97 -18.40
CA GLY A 297 17.49 -1.73 -19.76
C GLY A 297 18.98 -1.47 -19.99
N GLU A 298 19.55 -0.52 -19.29
CA GLU A 298 20.87 0.02 -19.61
C GLU A 298 22.02 -0.92 -19.23
N LEU A 299 21.90 -1.61 -18.09
CA LEU A 299 22.88 -2.61 -17.65
C LEU A 299 22.88 -3.90 -18.48
N ILE A 300 21.91 -4.06 -19.36
CA ILE A 300 21.78 -5.22 -20.22
C ILE A 300 21.63 -4.74 -21.67
N PRO A 301 22.73 -4.47 -22.38
CA PRO A 301 22.72 -3.83 -23.68
C PRO A 301 22.04 -4.64 -24.78
N GLU A 302 22.18 -5.96 -24.77
CA GLU A 302 21.53 -6.88 -25.69
C GLU A 302 20.82 -8.00 -24.91
N ARG A 303 19.57 -8.25 -25.24
CA ARG A 303 18.75 -9.27 -24.57
C ARG A 303 18.06 -10.17 -25.54
N THR A 304 18.11 -11.45 -25.22
CA THR A 304 17.24 -12.42 -25.86
C THR A 304 15.82 -12.30 -25.32
N ARG A 305 14.86 -12.85 -26.02
CA ARG A 305 13.48 -13.01 -25.55
C ARG A 305 13.41 -13.73 -24.21
N LEU A 306 14.24 -14.78 -24.04
CA LEU A 306 14.33 -15.55 -22.80
C LEU A 306 14.88 -14.71 -21.65
N ASP A 307 15.90 -13.88 -21.87
CA ASP A 307 16.47 -13.03 -20.83
C ASP A 307 15.47 -11.95 -20.38
N SER A 308 14.72 -11.39 -21.34
CA SER A 308 13.64 -10.45 -21.01
C SER A 308 12.53 -11.11 -20.19
N ALA A 309 12.13 -12.33 -20.57
CA ALA A 309 11.13 -13.09 -19.82
C ALA A 309 11.62 -13.46 -18.42
N LYS A 310 12.88 -13.90 -18.26
CA LYS A 310 13.48 -14.17 -16.94
C LYS A 310 13.49 -12.92 -16.06
N LEU A 311 13.91 -11.79 -16.63
CA LEU A 311 13.97 -10.53 -15.91
C LEU A 311 12.58 -10.08 -15.39
N LEU A 312 11.57 -10.15 -16.26
CA LEU A 312 10.19 -9.83 -15.89
C LEU A 312 9.63 -10.85 -14.88
N SER A 313 9.92 -12.14 -15.06
CA SER A 313 9.49 -13.21 -14.16
C SER A 313 10.04 -12.99 -12.74
N ILE A 314 11.35 -12.75 -12.60
CA ILE A 314 12.01 -12.48 -11.32
C ILE A 314 11.43 -11.19 -10.67
N ARG A 315 11.23 -10.14 -11.47
CA ARG A 315 10.62 -8.90 -11.01
C ARG A 315 9.22 -9.12 -10.42
N HIS A 316 8.34 -9.79 -11.16
CA HIS A 316 6.96 -10.01 -10.72
C HIS A 316 6.86 -11.04 -9.59
N ALA A 317 7.77 -12.03 -9.54
CA ALA A 317 7.89 -12.93 -8.40
C ALA A 317 8.26 -12.16 -7.11
N GLY A 318 9.22 -11.22 -7.18
CA GLY A 318 9.56 -10.34 -6.06
C GLY A 318 8.37 -9.53 -5.57
N ILE A 319 7.58 -8.94 -6.49
CA ILE A 319 6.36 -8.19 -6.15
C ILE A 319 5.33 -9.11 -5.47
N ALA A 320 5.07 -10.28 -6.03
CA ALA A 320 4.09 -11.23 -5.49
C ALA A 320 4.47 -11.69 -4.07
N VAL A 321 5.74 -12.04 -3.84
CA VAL A 321 6.25 -12.43 -2.52
C VAL A 321 6.14 -11.28 -1.52
N ALA A 322 6.50 -10.05 -1.92
CA ALA A 322 6.39 -8.90 -1.05
C ALA A 322 4.93 -8.62 -0.63
N LEU A 323 3.98 -8.64 -1.58
CA LEU A 323 2.56 -8.45 -1.27
C LEU A 323 2.02 -9.58 -0.35
N ALA A 324 2.40 -10.82 -0.61
CA ALA A 324 1.99 -11.97 0.21
C ALA A 324 2.53 -11.88 1.65
N ALA A 325 3.72 -11.30 1.84
CA ALA A 325 4.32 -11.13 3.17
C ALA A 325 3.79 -9.88 3.90
N LEU A 326 3.60 -8.76 3.19
CA LEU A 326 3.24 -7.49 3.80
C LEU A 326 1.75 -7.38 4.14
N ALA A 327 0.86 -8.03 3.40
CA ALA A 327 -0.57 -7.94 3.67
C ALA A 327 -0.97 -8.56 5.03
N PRO A 328 -0.54 -9.77 5.40
CA PRO A 328 -0.77 -10.31 6.75
C PRO A 328 -0.10 -9.47 7.85
N LEU A 329 1.09 -8.92 7.58
CA LEU A 329 1.81 -8.08 8.53
C LEU A 329 1.02 -6.80 8.85
N ILE A 330 0.44 -6.14 7.84
CA ILE A 330 -0.36 -4.95 8.08
C ILE A 330 -1.68 -5.28 8.78
N SER A 331 -2.34 -6.38 8.39
CA SER A 331 -3.59 -6.83 9.00
C SER A 331 -3.42 -7.14 10.49
N SER A 332 -2.38 -7.89 10.86
CA SER A 332 -2.09 -8.20 12.27
C SER A 332 -1.74 -6.95 13.08
N ASN A 333 -0.92 -6.05 12.53
CA ASN A 333 -0.59 -4.79 13.19
C ASN A 333 -1.82 -3.89 13.33
N LEU A 334 -2.70 -3.85 12.34
CA LEU A 334 -3.91 -3.05 12.38
C LEU A 334 -4.84 -3.54 13.51
N THR A 335 -5.04 -4.85 13.63
CA THR A 335 -5.88 -5.44 14.69
C THR A 335 -5.35 -5.08 16.08
N SER A 336 -4.05 -5.28 16.34
CA SER A 336 -3.45 -4.98 17.65
C SER A 336 -3.48 -3.49 17.98
N THR A 337 -3.31 -2.64 16.99
CA THR A 337 -3.29 -1.18 17.18
C THR A 337 -4.69 -0.61 17.38
N ILE A 338 -5.71 -1.22 16.78
CA ILE A 338 -7.12 -0.86 17.01
C ILE A 338 -7.53 -1.17 18.45
N ASP A 339 -7.10 -2.28 19.03
CA ASP A 339 -7.40 -2.60 20.43
C ASP A 339 -6.80 -1.53 21.36
N THR A 340 -5.54 -1.15 21.17
CA THR A 340 -4.92 -0.04 21.91
C THR A 340 -5.65 1.30 21.68
N ALA A 341 -6.08 1.58 20.44
CA ALA A 341 -6.84 2.79 20.15
C ALA A 341 -8.21 2.82 20.83
N ARG A 342 -8.88 1.66 20.96
CA ARG A 342 -10.13 1.54 21.71
C ARG A 342 -9.93 1.88 23.18
N GLU A 343 -8.87 1.37 23.82
CA GLU A 343 -8.54 1.72 25.20
C GLU A 343 -8.25 3.20 25.37
N GLN A 344 -7.40 3.78 24.51
CA GLN A 344 -7.11 5.23 24.55
C GLN A 344 -8.33 6.09 24.25
N GLY A 345 -9.19 5.67 23.32
CA GLY A 345 -10.45 6.33 23.01
C GLY A 345 -11.41 6.28 24.21
N THR A 346 -11.49 5.12 24.88
CA THR A 346 -12.27 4.96 26.11
C THR A 346 -11.77 5.91 27.20
N ALA A 347 -10.44 6.00 27.41
CA ALA A 347 -9.87 6.94 28.36
C ALA A 347 -10.27 8.39 28.02
N ALA A 348 -10.16 8.79 26.76
CA ALA A 348 -10.54 10.13 26.32
C ALA A 348 -12.03 10.45 26.59
N VAL A 349 -12.93 9.49 26.34
CA VAL A 349 -14.37 9.65 26.62
C VAL A 349 -14.65 9.72 28.11
N LEU A 350 -14.05 8.83 28.92
CA LEU A 350 -14.26 8.81 30.36
C LEU A 350 -13.75 10.08 31.04
N ASP A 351 -12.61 10.61 30.58
CA ASP A 351 -11.99 11.82 31.15
C ASP A 351 -12.56 13.12 30.58
N ALA A 352 -13.41 13.07 29.53
CA ALA A 352 -14.07 14.27 29.01
C ALA A 352 -15.04 14.90 30.02
N LYS A 353 -15.09 16.25 30.09
CA LYS A 353 -15.99 17.00 30.95
C LYS A 353 -17.41 17.12 30.38
N LEU A 354 -18.01 15.96 30.10
CA LEU A 354 -19.36 15.83 29.57
C LEU A 354 -20.28 15.14 30.58
N PRO A 355 -21.60 15.46 30.57
CA PRO A 355 -22.58 14.76 31.40
C PRO A 355 -22.58 13.25 31.11
N PRO A 356 -22.80 12.40 32.15
CA PRO A 356 -22.74 10.95 31.97
C PRO A 356 -23.78 10.43 30.97
N GLU A 357 -24.96 11.05 30.88
CA GLU A 357 -25.99 10.68 29.91
C GLU A 357 -25.47 10.81 28.47
N LYS A 358 -24.71 11.88 28.20
CA LYS A 358 -24.12 12.11 26.88
C LYS A 358 -23.01 11.12 26.56
N LYS A 359 -22.18 10.77 27.54
CA LYS A 359 -21.13 9.75 27.37
C LYS A 359 -21.73 8.39 27.04
N ILE A 360 -22.82 7.98 27.73
CA ILE A 360 -23.53 6.73 27.49
C ILE A 360 -24.19 6.73 26.10
N GLU A 361 -24.76 7.87 25.68
CA GLU A 361 -25.39 8.01 24.36
C GLU A 361 -24.39 7.81 23.21
N ILE A 362 -23.19 8.40 23.32
CA ILE A 362 -22.17 8.37 22.24
C ILE A 362 -21.26 7.14 22.29
N ALA A 363 -21.07 6.50 23.44
CA ALA A 363 -20.12 5.41 23.61
C ALA A 363 -20.37 4.22 22.66
N PRO A 364 -21.59 3.69 22.49
CA PRO A 364 -21.84 2.57 21.57
C PRO A 364 -21.48 2.91 20.13
N ASP A 365 -21.80 4.12 19.69
CA ASP A 365 -21.55 4.58 18.31
C ASP A 365 -20.05 4.82 18.08
N LEU A 366 -19.33 5.37 19.06
CA LEU A 366 -17.90 5.60 18.99
C LEU A 366 -17.08 4.29 19.05
N PHE A 367 -17.48 3.34 19.90
CA PHE A 367 -16.74 2.08 20.07
C PHE A 367 -17.16 0.98 19.09
N GLY A 368 -18.44 0.94 18.69
CA GLY A 368 -18.95 0.03 17.67
C GLY A 368 -18.54 0.41 16.24
N GLY A 369 -18.26 1.69 16.01
CA GLY A 369 -17.93 2.25 14.69
C GLY A 369 -16.45 2.14 14.28
N LEU A 370 -15.54 1.73 15.17
CA LEU A 370 -14.14 1.49 14.82
C LEU A 370 -13.98 0.21 13.98
N ASN A 371 -14.61 0.21 12.81
CA ASN A 371 -14.45 -0.81 11.79
C ASN A 371 -13.12 -0.59 11.04
N THR A 372 -12.49 -1.66 10.58
CA THR A 372 -11.21 -1.65 9.87
C THR A 372 -11.27 -0.96 8.50
N ASP A 373 -12.47 -0.74 7.96
CA ASP A 373 -12.65 -0.29 6.57
C ASP A 373 -12.54 1.23 6.39
N ASP A 374 -13.09 2.02 7.33
CA ASP A 374 -13.03 3.49 7.36
C ASP A 374 -13.17 4.02 8.80
N PRO A 375 -12.16 3.79 9.66
CA PRO A 375 -12.28 4.09 11.08
C PRO A 375 -12.41 5.59 11.37
N ARG A 376 -11.74 6.43 10.59
CA ARG A 376 -11.75 7.87 10.77
C ARG A 376 -13.06 8.50 10.28
N GLY A 377 -13.54 8.11 9.10
CA GLY A 377 -14.75 8.69 8.53
C GLY A 377 -16.01 8.34 9.34
N GLN A 378 -16.06 7.14 9.91
CA GLN A 378 -17.12 6.74 10.82
C GLN A 378 -17.07 7.55 12.12
N LEU A 379 -15.90 7.67 12.74
CA LEU A 379 -15.71 8.47 13.94
C LEU A 379 -16.17 9.94 13.73
N GLN A 380 -15.78 10.57 12.63
CA GLN A 380 -16.18 11.94 12.32
C GLN A 380 -17.68 12.11 12.19
N LYS A 381 -18.37 11.18 11.51
CA LYS A 381 -19.84 11.19 11.38
C LYS A 381 -20.55 11.11 12.73
N GLU A 382 -20.09 10.22 13.62
CA GLU A 382 -20.69 10.06 14.94
C GLU A 382 -20.42 11.28 15.85
N ILE A 383 -19.23 11.88 15.76
CA ILE A 383 -18.94 13.13 16.48
C ILE A 383 -19.81 14.28 15.98
N ASP A 384 -19.99 14.43 14.67
CA ASP A 384 -20.81 15.48 14.09
C ASP A 384 -22.29 15.31 14.48
N LYS A 385 -22.79 14.07 14.50
CA LYS A 385 -24.11 13.74 15.00
C LYS A 385 -24.28 14.08 16.48
N ALA A 386 -23.30 13.74 17.31
CA ALA A 386 -23.31 14.05 18.74
C ALA A 386 -23.25 15.56 19.00
N LYS A 387 -22.51 16.33 18.19
CA LYS A 387 -22.45 17.81 18.29
C LYS A 387 -23.77 18.49 17.95
N ALA A 388 -24.56 17.96 17.03
CA ALA A 388 -25.77 18.61 16.52
C ALA A 388 -26.84 18.89 17.59
N GLY A 389 -26.78 18.21 18.75
CA GLY A 389 -27.70 18.41 19.88
C GLY A 389 -27.14 19.24 21.05
N LEU A 390 -25.88 19.74 20.93
CA LEU A 390 -25.18 20.41 22.03
C LEU A 390 -25.01 21.92 21.77
N SER A 391 -24.86 22.70 22.85
CA SER A 391 -24.62 24.17 22.79
C SER A 391 -23.64 24.61 23.89
N GLY A 392 -23.00 25.75 23.69
CA GLY A 392 -22.11 26.37 24.68
C GLY A 392 -20.87 25.51 25.00
N ASP A 393 -20.58 25.35 26.28
CA ASP A 393 -19.39 24.65 26.77
C ASP A 393 -19.41 23.15 26.43
N GLU A 394 -20.57 22.51 26.40
CA GLU A 394 -20.70 21.10 26.03
C GLU A 394 -20.34 20.85 24.55
N ALA A 395 -20.75 21.74 23.64
CA ALA A 395 -20.39 21.66 22.23
C ALA A 395 -18.87 21.84 22.02
N THR A 396 -18.25 22.73 22.82
CA THR A 396 -16.80 22.97 22.81
C THR A 396 -16.05 21.73 23.32
N GLU A 397 -16.49 21.14 24.43
CA GLU A 397 -15.86 19.95 24.99
C GLU A 397 -16.04 18.73 24.09
N MET A 398 -17.20 18.55 23.42
CA MET A 398 -17.42 17.53 22.41
C MET A 398 -16.48 17.74 21.21
N GLY A 399 -16.20 18.98 20.83
CA GLY A 399 -15.20 19.33 19.83
C GLY A 399 -13.79 18.89 20.21
N ASN A 400 -13.39 19.17 21.45
CA ASN A 400 -12.11 18.76 22.00
C ASN A 400 -11.98 17.24 22.08
N LEU A 401 -13.03 16.55 22.53
CA LEU A 401 -13.09 15.09 22.54
C LEU A 401 -12.93 14.52 21.11
N GLY A 402 -13.64 15.08 20.14
CA GLY A 402 -13.55 14.69 18.75
C GLY A 402 -12.12 14.80 18.20
N ASN A 403 -11.42 15.89 18.49
CA ASN A 403 -10.03 16.06 18.07
C ASN A 403 -9.10 15.03 18.73
N ARG A 404 -9.26 14.74 20.03
CA ARG A 404 -8.47 13.71 20.73
C ARG A 404 -8.71 12.32 20.14
N LEU A 405 -9.96 11.98 19.86
CA LEU A 405 -10.31 10.70 19.25
C LEU A 405 -9.78 10.58 17.82
N ASP A 406 -9.81 11.66 17.01
CA ASP A 406 -9.21 11.68 15.68
C ASP A 406 -7.68 11.46 15.74
N GLU A 407 -7.00 12.05 16.72
CA GLU A 407 -5.56 11.82 16.96
C GLU A 407 -5.27 10.37 17.38
N VAL A 408 -6.08 9.78 18.24
CA VAL A 408 -5.96 8.38 18.67
C VAL A 408 -6.10 7.45 17.46
N VAL A 409 -7.17 7.59 16.67
CA VAL A 409 -7.43 6.75 15.49
C VAL A 409 -6.33 6.91 14.45
N THR A 410 -5.99 8.14 14.08
CA THR A 410 -4.97 8.41 13.06
C THR A 410 -3.56 8.01 13.53
N GLY A 411 -3.28 8.13 14.83
CA GLY A 411 -2.06 7.65 15.47
C GLY A 411 -1.94 6.13 15.42
N ALA A 412 -3.02 5.43 15.73
CA ALA A 412 -3.10 3.96 15.65
C ALA A 412 -2.86 3.46 14.22
N VAL A 413 -3.55 4.07 13.25
CA VAL A 413 -3.36 3.74 11.83
C VAL A 413 -1.89 3.95 11.42
N ARG A 414 -1.27 5.09 11.73
CA ARG A 414 0.16 5.34 11.44
C ARG A 414 1.06 4.26 12.05
N SER A 415 0.79 3.88 13.30
CA SER A 415 1.56 2.86 14.02
C SER A 415 1.44 1.49 13.39
N ALA A 416 0.26 1.11 12.90
CA ALA A 416 0.02 -0.15 12.19
C ALA A 416 0.81 -0.25 10.87
N PHE A 417 0.94 0.87 10.13
CA PHE A 417 1.65 0.90 8.85
C PHE A 417 3.17 1.01 9.00
N ARG A 418 3.68 1.49 10.14
CA ARG A 418 5.11 1.74 10.37
C ARG A 418 6.01 0.54 10.11
N PRO A 419 5.76 -0.67 10.65
CA PRO A 419 6.60 -1.84 10.40
C PRO A 419 6.65 -2.24 8.93
N THR A 420 5.53 -2.13 8.22
CA THR A 420 5.46 -2.45 6.79
C THR A 420 6.28 -1.48 5.93
N PHE A 421 6.28 -0.18 6.25
CA PHE A 421 7.17 0.79 5.59
C PHE A 421 8.64 0.52 5.89
N ILE A 422 9.00 0.11 7.10
CA ILE A 422 10.38 -0.27 7.47
C ILE A 422 10.83 -1.47 6.63
N VAL A 423 10.04 -2.53 6.55
CA VAL A 423 10.35 -3.70 5.72
C VAL A 423 10.47 -3.32 4.25
N THR A 424 9.55 -2.51 3.75
CA THR A 424 9.55 -2.03 2.36
C THR A 424 10.79 -1.19 2.04
N SER A 425 11.22 -0.32 2.97
CA SER A 425 12.47 0.44 2.87
C SER A 425 13.70 -0.47 2.86
N ALA A 426 13.71 -1.50 3.71
CA ALA A 426 14.79 -2.47 3.79
C ALA A 426 14.97 -3.25 2.47
N LEU A 427 13.88 -3.56 1.74
CA LEU A 427 13.98 -4.20 0.42
C LEU A 427 14.75 -3.33 -0.59
N ALA A 428 14.46 -2.02 -0.63
CA ALA A 428 15.18 -1.10 -1.51
C ALA A 428 16.64 -0.91 -1.08
N LEU A 429 16.92 -0.87 0.21
CA LEU A 429 18.27 -0.82 0.74
C LEU A 429 19.06 -2.08 0.39
N LEU A 430 18.46 -3.26 0.53
CA LEU A 430 19.06 -4.53 0.15
C LEU A 430 19.37 -4.57 -1.36
N ALA A 431 18.51 -4.02 -2.20
CA ALA A 431 18.77 -3.87 -3.63
C ALA A 431 20.04 -3.02 -3.89
N ALA A 432 20.21 -1.91 -3.17
CA ALA A 432 21.42 -1.09 -3.25
C ALA A 432 22.67 -1.86 -2.80
N LEU A 433 22.58 -2.59 -1.68
CA LEU A 433 23.69 -3.38 -1.14
C LEU A 433 24.13 -4.49 -2.10
N ILE A 434 23.18 -5.20 -2.73
CA ILE A 434 23.50 -6.23 -3.73
C ILE A 434 24.26 -5.64 -4.92
N LEU A 435 23.89 -4.44 -5.37
CA LEU A 435 24.62 -3.75 -6.44
C LEU A 435 26.04 -3.38 -6.02
N LEU A 436 26.23 -2.99 -4.75
CA LEU A 436 27.54 -2.61 -4.21
C LEU A 436 28.50 -3.79 -3.98
N THR A 437 28.00 -5.02 -3.77
CA THR A 437 28.85 -6.20 -3.53
C THR A 437 29.60 -6.72 -4.76
N GLY A 438 29.51 -6.08 -5.94
CA GLY A 438 30.20 -6.48 -7.18
C GLY A 438 31.70 -6.38 -7.14
N SER A 439 32.35 -7.37 -7.73
CA SER A 439 33.80 -7.38 -7.94
C SER A 439 34.19 -6.31 -8.96
N GLY A 440 34.56 -5.17 -8.46
CA GLY A 440 34.96 -4.02 -9.25
C GLY A 440 34.93 -2.76 -8.38
N PRO A 441 35.02 -1.58 -8.93
CA PRO A 441 35.08 -0.31 -8.18
C PRO A 441 33.80 0.03 -7.39
N ALA A 442 33.03 -0.94 -6.93
CA ALA A 442 31.81 -0.70 -6.16
C ALA A 442 32.11 -0.01 -4.81
N ALA A 443 33.23 -0.30 -4.17
CA ALA A 443 33.71 0.51 -3.04
C ALA A 443 34.07 1.93 -3.50
N ALA A 444 34.56 2.10 -4.73
CA ALA A 444 34.76 3.40 -5.36
C ALA A 444 33.41 4.06 -5.78
N ALA A 445 32.31 3.31 -5.92
CA ALA A 445 30.99 3.90 -6.19
C ALA A 445 30.48 4.72 -4.99
N LEU A 446 30.76 4.30 -3.76
CA LEU A 446 30.40 5.06 -2.54
C LEU A 446 31.14 6.40 -2.43
N THR A 447 32.33 6.52 -3.01
CA THR A 447 33.09 7.76 -3.03
C THR A 447 32.67 8.70 -4.17
N ARG A 448 31.78 8.22 -5.07
CA ARG A 448 31.29 9.07 -6.17
C ARG A 448 30.27 10.09 -5.66
N PRO A 449 30.38 11.35 -6.06
CA PRO A 449 29.57 12.42 -5.48
C PRO A 449 28.06 12.20 -5.63
N ALA A 450 27.59 11.56 -6.69
CA ALA A 450 26.17 11.29 -6.91
C ALA A 450 25.59 10.29 -5.89
N VAL A 451 26.32 9.23 -5.55
CA VAL A 451 25.90 8.24 -4.54
C VAL A 451 25.92 8.87 -3.15
N ALA A 452 26.99 9.61 -2.83
CA ALA A 452 27.10 10.35 -1.56
C ALA A 452 25.95 11.36 -1.41
N THR A 453 25.64 12.13 -2.47
CA THR A 453 24.52 13.09 -2.45
C THR A 453 23.18 12.39 -2.24
N ALA A 454 22.92 11.26 -2.90
CA ALA A 454 21.69 10.47 -2.71
C ALA A 454 21.59 9.94 -1.27
N ALA A 455 22.68 9.42 -0.71
CA ALA A 455 22.72 8.94 0.68
C ALA A 455 22.49 10.09 1.67
N ILE A 456 23.14 11.23 1.49
CA ILE A 456 22.96 12.42 2.35
C ILE A 456 21.52 12.92 2.25
N ALA A 457 20.93 13.04 1.05
CA ALA A 457 19.56 13.46 0.88
C ALA A 457 18.56 12.53 1.62
N ALA A 458 18.76 11.22 1.50
CA ALA A 458 17.97 10.22 2.21
C ALA A 458 18.11 10.34 3.73
N LEU A 459 19.33 10.50 4.26
CA LEU A 459 19.60 10.64 5.69
C LEU A 459 19.08 11.96 6.26
N VAL A 460 19.24 13.08 5.56
CA VAL A 460 18.72 14.39 5.98
C VAL A 460 17.21 14.36 6.04
N ALA A 461 16.54 13.79 5.03
CA ALA A 461 15.10 13.63 5.04
C ALA A 461 14.65 12.73 6.21
N ALA A 462 15.25 11.55 6.39
CA ALA A 462 14.92 10.65 7.48
C ALA A 462 15.16 11.29 8.85
N GLY A 463 16.24 12.06 9.03
CA GLY A 463 16.52 12.83 10.24
C GLY A 463 15.47 13.89 10.53
N GLY A 464 15.09 14.67 9.52
CA GLY A 464 14.03 15.69 9.63
C GLY A 464 12.67 15.08 10.00
N TYR A 465 12.28 13.97 9.36
CA TYR A 465 11.07 13.24 9.70
C TYR A 465 11.14 12.59 11.08
N GLY A 466 12.30 12.07 11.48
CA GLY A 466 12.53 11.53 12.82
C GLY A 466 12.33 12.57 13.92
N ILE A 467 12.86 13.79 13.73
CA ILE A 467 12.67 14.92 14.67
C ILE A 467 11.20 15.34 14.70
N ALA A 468 10.55 15.51 13.54
CA ALA A 468 9.15 15.87 13.47
C ALA A 468 8.25 14.82 14.14
N TYR A 469 8.52 13.53 13.89
CA TYR A 469 7.83 12.41 14.54
C TYR A 469 8.01 12.42 16.06
N ALA A 470 9.25 12.59 16.56
CA ALA A 470 9.52 12.63 17.99
C ALA A 470 8.80 13.80 18.69
N ASN A 471 8.65 14.93 18.00
CA ASN A 471 7.90 16.08 18.53
C ASN A 471 6.38 15.87 18.51
N SER A 472 5.85 15.14 17.53
CA SER A 472 4.41 14.85 17.43
C SER A 472 3.92 13.74 18.36
N ALA A 473 4.80 12.81 18.75
CA ALA A 473 4.46 11.68 19.61
C ALA A 473 4.18 12.06 21.09
N ARG A 474 4.18 13.35 21.43
CA ARG A 474 4.05 13.82 22.83
C ARG A 474 2.61 13.97 23.33
N GLU A 475 1.61 13.89 22.47
CA GLU A 475 0.19 14.11 22.82
C GLU A 475 -0.66 12.82 22.82
N THR A 476 -0.06 11.66 22.98
CA THR A 476 -0.85 10.41 23.11
C THR A 476 -1.63 10.42 24.42
N VAL A 477 -2.94 10.09 24.34
CA VAL A 477 -3.77 9.85 25.52
C VAL A 477 -3.10 8.76 26.36
N LYS A 478 -2.65 9.12 27.56
CA LYS A 478 -2.02 8.17 28.47
C LYS A 478 -3.11 7.45 29.26
N ILE A 479 -3.09 6.14 29.21
CA ILE A 479 -3.90 5.33 30.14
C ILE A 479 -3.25 5.47 31.51
N GLY A 480 -3.98 6.05 32.48
CA GLY A 480 -3.47 6.23 33.83
C GLY A 480 -3.43 4.91 34.60
N ASP A 481 -2.52 4.79 35.56
CA ASP A 481 -2.49 3.66 36.49
C ASP A 481 -3.76 3.71 37.37
N PRO A 482 -4.60 2.66 37.37
CA PRO A 482 -5.82 2.64 38.17
C PRO A 482 -5.55 2.55 39.68
N CYS A 483 -4.32 2.22 40.08
CA CYS A 483 -3.90 2.17 41.48
C CYS A 483 -3.39 3.52 41.99
N GLU A 484 -3.19 4.52 41.12
CA GLU A 484 -2.84 5.88 41.48
C GLU A 484 -4.09 6.77 41.50
N ASP A 485 -4.04 7.84 42.29
CA ASP A 485 -5.13 8.84 42.33
C ASP A 485 -5.22 9.58 40.98
N ARG A 486 -6.34 9.35 40.27
CA ARG A 486 -6.62 10.01 38.98
C ARG A 486 -7.52 11.23 39.19
N GLN A 487 -7.28 12.26 38.37
CA GLN A 487 -8.19 13.40 38.33
C GLN A 487 -9.50 12.98 37.65
N LEU A 488 -10.60 13.07 38.42
CA LEU A 488 -11.94 12.80 37.90
C LEU A 488 -12.47 14.00 37.11
N PRO A 489 -13.41 13.83 36.17
CA PRO A 489 -13.91 14.88 35.29
C PRO A 489 -14.49 16.09 36.01
N GLY A 490 -15.06 15.91 37.21
CA GLY A 490 -15.58 16.99 38.06
C GLY A 490 -16.74 17.74 37.42
N VAL A 491 -17.64 17.04 36.74
CA VAL A 491 -18.86 17.63 36.16
C VAL A 491 -19.82 18.03 37.29
N GLY A 492 -20.38 19.23 37.23
CA GLY A 492 -21.29 19.74 38.26
C GLY A 492 -22.62 18.97 38.31
N GLY A 493 -23.30 19.04 39.49
CA GLY A 493 -24.61 18.43 39.70
C GLY A 493 -24.57 17.01 40.27
N ILE A 494 -25.75 16.42 40.54
CA ILE A 494 -25.88 15.09 41.14
C ILE A 494 -25.39 14.00 40.21
N SER A 495 -25.66 14.10 38.92
CA SER A 495 -25.20 13.15 37.88
C SER A 495 -23.69 13.15 37.74
N GLY A 496 -23.02 14.30 37.85
CA GLY A 496 -21.57 14.40 37.85
C GLY A 496 -20.93 13.75 39.09
N ALA A 497 -21.50 13.95 40.28
CA ALA A 497 -21.01 13.30 41.48
C ALA A 497 -21.17 11.78 41.43
N LEU A 498 -22.28 11.26 40.88
CA LEU A 498 -22.49 9.84 40.62
C LEU A 498 -21.48 9.28 39.63
N GLN A 499 -21.17 10.04 38.58
CA GLN A 499 -20.14 9.66 37.59
C GLN A 499 -18.77 9.53 38.25
N ASP A 500 -18.36 10.49 39.06
CA ASP A 500 -17.05 10.47 39.73
C ASP A 500 -16.94 9.28 40.72
N ILE A 501 -18.01 8.96 41.44
CA ILE A 501 -18.07 7.78 42.32
C ILE A 501 -17.95 6.48 41.49
N SER A 502 -18.64 6.39 40.35
CA SER A 502 -18.61 5.24 39.48
C SER A 502 -17.23 5.04 38.84
N LEU A 503 -16.58 6.10 38.40
CA LEU A 503 -15.24 6.07 37.86
C LEU A 503 -14.20 5.64 38.91
N ALA A 504 -14.28 6.16 40.14
CA ALA A 504 -13.42 5.77 41.24
C ALA A 504 -13.64 4.31 41.67
N ALA A 505 -14.85 3.77 41.52
CA ALA A 505 -15.14 2.36 41.78
C ALA A 505 -14.54 1.47 40.68
N LEU A 506 -14.62 1.90 39.40
CA LEU A 506 -13.99 1.20 38.28
C LEU A 506 -12.46 1.20 38.40
N ASP A 507 -11.83 2.32 38.78
CA ASP A 507 -10.39 2.38 39.03
C ASP A 507 -9.96 1.39 40.13
N ARG A 508 -10.69 1.33 41.25
CA ARG A 508 -10.41 0.35 42.33
C ARG A 508 -10.58 -1.10 41.89
N ALA A 509 -11.60 -1.39 41.07
CA ALA A 509 -11.82 -2.72 40.54
C ALA A 509 -10.69 -3.12 39.57
N ALA A 510 -10.33 -2.23 38.65
CA ALA A 510 -9.25 -2.44 37.69
C ALA A 510 -7.90 -2.65 38.40
N CYS A 511 -7.57 -1.83 39.41
CA CYS A 511 -6.38 -2.01 40.23
C CYS A 511 -6.31 -3.39 40.88
N LYS A 512 -7.44 -3.89 41.42
CA LYS A 512 -7.51 -5.21 42.07
C LYS A 512 -7.22 -6.36 41.10
N PHE A 513 -7.56 -6.21 39.81
CA PHE A 513 -7.35 -7.23 38.78
C PHE A 513 -6.04 -7.02 38.00
N GLY A 514 -5.29 -5.96 38.25
CA GLY A 514 -4.07 -5.64 37.52
C GLY A 514 -4.34 -5.23 36.07
N SER A 515 -5.52 -4.68 35.79
CA SER A 515 -5.95 -4.18 34.47
C SER A 515 -6.10 -2.67 34.46
N SER A 516 -6.33 -2.04 33.31
CA SER A 516 -6.74 -0.66 33.23
C SER A 516 -8.26 -0.52 33.39
N ARG A 517 -8.74 0.66 33.85
CA ARG A 517 -10.18 0.99 33.91
C ARG A 517 -10.84 0.85 32.55
N GLU A 518 -10.14 1.26 31.53
CA GLU A 518 -10.54 1.26 30.13
C GLU A 518 -10.70 -0.17 29.60
N GLU A 519 -9.73 -1.02 29.85
CA GLU A 519 -9.74 -2.43 29.48
C GLU A 519 -10.91 -3.17 30.18
N LEU A 520 -11.08 -2.95 31.48
CA LEU A 520 -12.18 -3.53 32.24
C LEU A 520 -13.55 -3.11 31.66
N LEU A 521 -13.71 -1.81 31.35
CA LEU A 521 -14.95 -1.30 30.78
C LEU A 521 -15.24 -1.91 29.41
N LEU A 522 -14.25 -1.96 28.51
CA LEU A 522 -14.39 -2.54 27.19
C LEU A 522 -14.74 -4.03 27.26
N ALA A 523 -14.15 -4.78 28.17
CA ALA A 523 -14.42 -6.19 28.39
C ALA A 523 -15.85 -6.47 28.90
N LEU A 524 -16.53 -5.50 29.52
CA LEU A 524 -17.94 -5.62 29.88
C LEU A 524 -18.89 -5.60 28.68
N PHE A 525 -18.53 -4.91 27.59
CA PHE A 525 -19.43 -4.64 26.45
C PHE A 525 -19.06 -5.37 25.16
N ASP A 526 -17.82 -5.87 25.01
CA ASP A 526 -17.33 -6.57 23.81
C ASP A 526 -16.97 -8.03 24.17
N ASP A 527 -17.63 -9.01 23.54
CA ASP A 527 -17.44 -10.44 23.82
C ASP A 527 -16.00 -10.90 23.53
N ARG A 528 -15.35 -10.37 22.50
CA ARG A 528 -13.96 -10.71 22.16
C ARG A 528 -13.00 -10.19 23.22
N LEU A 529 -13.18 -8.95 23.65
CA LEU A 529 -12.35 -8.34 24.69
C LEU A 529 -12.64 -8.95 26.07
N GLN A 530 -13.86 -9.42 26.32
CA GLN A 530 -14.18 -10.21 27.51
C GLN A 530 -13.35 -11.49 27.59
N HIS A 531 -13.33 -12.29 26.52
CA HIS A 531 -12.52 -13.52 26.47
C HIS A 531 -11.02 -13.23 26.65
N LYS A 532 -10.52 -12.19 26.00
CA LYS A 532 -9.13 -11.76 26.16
C LYS A 532 -8.82 -11.39 27.62
N PHE A 533 -9.68 -10.59 28.25
CA PHE A 533 -9.55 -10.20 29.65
C PHE A 533 -9.55 -11.42 30.59
N GLU A 534 -10.44 -12.39 30.34
CA GLU A 534 -10.52 -13.62 31.11
C GLU A 534 -9.25 -14.47 30.97
N GLU A 535 -8.67 -14.54 29.77
CA GLU A 535 -7.39 -15.22 29.51
C GLU A 535 -6.21 -14.53 30.21
N GLU A 536 -6.16 -13.20 30.22
CA GLU A 536 -5.04 -12.43 30.76
C GLU A 536 -5.12 -12.26 32.28
N HIS A 537 -6.33 -12.09 32.85
CA HIS A 537 -6.53 -11.78 34.27
C HIS A 537 -7.21 -12.91 35.06
N GLY A 538 -7.65 -13.99 34.40
CA GLY A 538 -8.23 -15.17 35.03
C GLY A 538 -9.62 -14.95 35.64
N VAL A 539 -10.30 -13.85 35.33
CA VAL A 539 -11.60 -13.47 35.89
C VAL A 539 -12.54 -13.01 34.79
N ASN A 540 -13.79 -13.46 34.80
CA ASN A 540 -14.80 -12.93 33.89
C ASN A 540 -15.30 -11.56 34.39
N PRO A 541 -15.08 -10.49 33.64
CA PRO A 541 -15.47 -9.15 34.07
C PRO A 541 -16.99 -8.97 34.24
N ARG A 542 -17.83 -9.77 33.57
CA ARG A 542 -19.28 -9.72 33.68
C ARG A 542 -19.80 -10.31 34.97
N ASP A 543 -19.05 -11.26 35.60
CA ASP A 543 -19.39 -11.80 36.89
C ASP A 543 -19.29 -10.75 38.01
N LEU A 544 -18.45 -9.70 37.78
CA LEU A 544 -18.32 -8.55 38.68
C LEU A 544 -19.61 -7.73 38.81
N LEU A 545 -20.39 -7.64 37.73
CA LEU A 545 -21.70 -6.97 37.76
C LEU A 545 -22.69 -7.69 38.66
N SER A 546 -22.56 -9.03 38.79
CA SER A 546 -23.40 -9.82 39.67
C SER A 546 -23.02 -9.69 41.16
N LEU A 547 -21.77 -9.31 41.43
CA LEU A 547 -21.22 -9.08 42.78
C LEU A 547 -21.43 -7.64 43.29
N GLY A 548 -22.14 -6.82 42.52
CA GLY A 548 -22.39 -5.37 42.63
C GLY A 548 -22.21 -4.69 44.00
N PRO A 549 -22.93 -5.06 45.08
CA PRO A 549 -22.80 -4.35 46.36
C PRO A 549 -21.50 -4.64 47.12
N ALA A 550 -20.93 -5.86 46.96
CA ALA A 550 -19.75 -6.27 47.72
C ALA A 550 -18.42 -5.65 47.23
N ILE A 551 -18.36 -5.19 45.95
CA ILE A 551 -17.16 -4.55 45.36
C ILE A 551 -17.20 -3.04 45.56
N LEU A 552 -18.38 -2.47 45.60
CA LEU A 552 -18.57 -1.00 45.77
C LEU A 552 -18.35 -0.52 47.18
N GLY A 553 -18.18 -1.44 48.15
CA GLY A 553 -17.85 -1.07 49.53
C GLY A 553 -19.00 -0.42 50.28
N PHE A 554 -20.26 -0.82 49.97
CA PHE A 554 -21.45 -0.46 50.75
C PHE A 554 -21.85 -1.60 51.65
#